data_ca6cb12f90dc3964b3f440a33785386f
#
_entry.id   ca6cb12f90dc3964b3f440a33785386f
#
_cell.length_a   1.000
_cell.length_b   1.000
_cell.length_c   1.000
_cell.angle_alpha   90.00
_cell.angle_beta   90.00
_cell.angle_gamma   90.00
#
_symmetry.space_group_name_H-M   'P 1'
#
loop_
_entity.id
_entity.type
_entity.pdbx_description
1 polymer ?
#
loop_
_entity_poly.entity_id
_entity_poly.type
_entity_poly.pdbx_seq_one_letter_code
_entity_poly.pdbx_strand_id
1 'polypeptide(L)' 'MNAKQAVAQRIMELCKSRNLTINTLANDAGVPPTTIYSMLNAKSRNPGIVTIKQVCDGLDISLREFFDSPIFDDLDQEIR' A
#
# COMPACT_ATOMS: atom_id res chain seq x y z
N MET A 1 -9.41 -7.62 -9.59
CA MET A 1 -9.44 -6.70 -8.43
C MET A 1 -9.32 -5.24 -8.88
N ASN A 2 -9.79 -4.30 -8.09
CA ASN A 2 -9.62 -2.90 -8.41
C ASN A 2 -8.27 -2.36 -7.90
N ALA A 3 -7.96 -1.11 -8.27
CA ALA A 3 -6.67 -0.51 -7.93
C ALA A 3 -6.45 -0.42 -6.41
N LYS A 4 -7.49 -0.05 -5.65
CA LYS A 4 -7.39 0.04 -4.19
C LYS A 4 -7.06 -1.31 -3.56
N GLN A 5 -7.71 -2.38 -4.02
CA GLN A 5 -7.43 -3.73 -3.54
C GLN A 5 -6.00 -4.15 -3.86
N ALA A 6 -5.51 -3.79 -5.04
CA ALA A 6 -4.14 -4.11 -5.45
C ALA A 6 -3.12 -3.37 -4.56
N VAL A 7 -3.36 -2.10 -4.23
CA VAL A 7 -2.49 -1.35 -3.32
C VAL A 7 -2.45 -2.02 -1.95
N ALA A 8 -3.60 -2.39 -1.41
CA ALA A 8 -3.68 -3.08 -0.11
C ALA A 8 -2.89 -4.40 -0.14
N GLN A 9 -3.08 -5.19 -1.18
CA GLN A 9 -2.37 -6.46 -1.33
C GLN A 9 -0.86 -6.25 -1.45
N ARG A 10 -0.45 -5.21 -2.19
CA ARG A 10 0.99 -4.90 -2.34
C ARG A 10 1.63 -4.54 -1.01
N ILE A 11 0.94 -3.75 -0.18
CA ILE A 11 1.43 -3.41 1.16
C ILE A 11 1.62 -4.68 1.98
N MET A 12 0.66 -5.59 1.95
CA MET A 12 0.76 -6.85 2.68
C MET A 12 1.91 -7.71 2.17
N GLU A 13 2.09 -7.79 0.86
CA GLU A 13 3.22 -8.52 0.26
C GLU A 13 4.57 -7.97 0.73
N LEU A 14 4.70 -6.65 0.71
CA LEU A 14 5.96 -6.00 1.11
C LEU A 14 6.25 -6.21 2.60
N CYS A 15 5.23 -6.09 3.44
CA CYS A 15 5.37 -6.36 4.87
C CYS A 15 5.79 -7.81 5.12
N LYS A 16 5.15 -8.75 4.42
CA LYS A 16 5.46 -10.17 4.57
C LYS A 16 6.88 -10.48 4.12
N SER A 17 7.29 -9.93 2.98
CA SER A 17 8.64 -10.18 2.44
C SER A 17 9.73 -9.63 3.34
N ARG A 18 9.43 -8.58 4.12
CA ARG A 18 10.38 -7.93 5.02
C ARG A 18 10.19 -8.33 6.47
N ASN A 19 9.23 -9.20 6.74
CA ASN A 19 8.89 -9.66 8.09
C ASN A 19 8.55 -8.48 9.01
N LEU A 20 7.74 -7.53 8.49
CA LEU A 20 7.31 -6.35 9.21
C LEU A 20 5.87 -6.47 9.64
N THR A 21 5.56 -5.95 10.84
CA THR A 21 4.17 -5.74 11.26
C THR A 21 3.66 -4.42 10.70
N ILE A 22 2.34 -4.27 10.66
CA ILE A 22 1.70 -3.02 10.23
C ILE A 22 2.12 -1.87 11.17
N ASN A 23 2.20 -2.11 12.47
CA ASN A 23 2.61 -1.08 13.42
C ASN A 23 4.05 -0.62 13.17
N THR A 24 4.95 -1.54 12.88
CA THR A 24 6.33 -1.19 12.55
C THR A 24 6.39 -0.39 11.26
N LEU A 25 5.65 -0.80 10.23
CA LEU A 25 5.59 -0.05 8.98
C LEU A 25 5.07 1.37 9.21
N ALA A 26 4.00 1.52 9.96
CA ALA A 26 3.42 2.83 10.25
C ALA A 26 4.42 3.74 10.97
N ASN A 27 5.12 3.19 11.95
CA ASN A 27 6.16 3.93 12.68
C ASN A 27 7.27 4.40 11.73
N ASP A 28 7.75 3.50 10.86
CA ASP A 28 8.81 3.82 9.91
C ASP A 28 8.34 4.81 8.84
N ALA A 29 7.07 4.77 8.48
CA ALA A 29 6.47 5.68 7.50
C ALA A 29 6.10 7.04 8.10
N GLY A 30 6.15 7.18 9.43
CA GLY A 30 5.78 8.41 10.11
C GLY A 30 4.28 8.71 10.07
N VAL A 31 3.45 7.69 10.00
CA VAL A 31 1.99 7.82 9.99
C VAL A 31 1.37 6.99 11.12
N PRO A 32 0.17 7.37 11.59
CA PRO A 32 -0.52 6.54 12.59
C PRO A 32 -0.83 5.15 12.03
N PRO A 33 -0.78 4.09 12.84
CA PRO A 33 -1.16 2.75 12.38
C PRO A 33 -2.57 2.70 11.79
N THR A 34 -3.49 3.51 12.29
CA THR A 34 -4.85 3.58 11.75
C THR A 34 -4.87 4.01 10.29
N THR A 35 -3.92 4.82 9.84
CA THR A 35 -3.79 5.22 8.44
C THR A 35 -3.50 4.00 7.57
N ILE A 36 -2.57 3.14 8.00
CA ILE A 36 -2.25 1.92 7.24
C ILE A 36 -3.43 0.95 7.25
N TYR A 37 -4.05 0.72 8.41
CA TYR A 37 -5.21 -0.15 8.48
C TYR A 37 -6.34 0.35 7.59
N SER A 38 -6.53 1.67 7.50
CA SER A 38 -7.51 2.28 6.62
C SER A 38 -7.24 1.97 5.15
N MET A 39 -5.95 1.97 4.76
CA MET A 39 -5.56 1.62 3.39
C MET A 39 -5.85 0.15 3.07
N LEU A 40 -5.83 -0.72 4.07
CA LEU A 40 -6.08 -2.15 3.90
C LEU A 40 -7.56 -2.50 3.96
N ASN A 41 -8.40 -1.59 4.43
CA ASN A 41 -9.84 -1.83 4.61
C ASN A 41 -10.58 -1.55 3.31
N ALA A 42 -11.32 -2.55 2.81
CA ALA A 42 -12.06 -2.43 1.55
C ALA A 42 -13.13 -1.34 1.58
N LYS A 43 -13.62 -0.95 2.76
CA LYS A 43 -14.66 0.06 2.92
C LYS A 43 -14.12 1.46 3.10
N SER A 44 -12.81 1.61 3.24
CA SER A 44 -12.18 2.91 3.48
C SER A 44 -11.98 3.67 2.18
N ARG A 45 -11.62 4.96 2.32
CA ARG A 45 -11.29 5.81 1.18
C ARG A 45 -10.08 5.27 0.43
N ASN A 46 -10.00 5.64 -0.83
CA ASN A 46 -8.82 5.33 -1.63
C ASN A 46 -7.59 6.00 -1.03
N PRO A 47 -6.47 5.31 -0.97
CA PRO A 47 -5.23 5.93 -0.50
C PRO A 47 -4.76 6.97 -1.50
N GLY A 48 -4.31 8.12 -1.00
CA GLY A 48 -3.71 9.15 -1.83
C GLY A 48 -2.28 8.77 -2.20
N ILE A 49 -1.78 9.35 -3.29
CA ILE A 49 -0.43 9.07 -3.76
C ILE A 49 0.63 9.50 -2.73
N VAL A 50 0.36 10.57 -1.98
CA VAL A 50 1.31 11.03 -0.95
C VAL A 50 1.40 10.00 0.18
N THR A 51 0.27 9.42 0.59
CA THR A 51 0.26 8.39 1.62
C THR A 51 1.01 7.13 1.13
N ILE A 52 0.82 6.76 -0.12
CA ILE A 52 1.57 5.65 -0.73
C ILE A 52 3.06 5.96 -0.71
N LYS A 53 3.45 7.19 -1.03
CA LYS A 53 4.86 7.61 -0.99
C LYS A 53 5.43 7.53 0.42
N GLN A 54 4.65 7.91 1.43
CA GLN A 54 5.07 7.78 2.83
C GLN A 54 5.34 6.32 3.20
N VAL A 55 4.49 5.40 2.74
CA VAL A 55 4.71 3.95 2.93
C VAL A 55 6.00 3.53 2.23
N CYS A 56 6.23 4.00 1.01
CA CYS A 56 7.47 3.70 0.27
C CYS A 56 8.69 4.20 1.03
N ASP A 57 8.61 5.42 1.57
CA ASP A 57 9.72 5.97 2.35
C ASP A 57 10.00 5.13 3.60
N GLY A 58 8.95 4.66 4.28
CA GLY A 58 9.08 3.76 5.42
C GLY A 58 9.70 2.41 5.07
N LEU A 59 9.50 1.96 3.83
CA LEU A 59 10.07 0.71 3.32
C LEU A 59 11.41 0.91 2.61
N ASP A 60 11.84 2.15 2.46
CA ASP A 60 13.06 2.53 1.72
C ASP A 60 13.02 2.00 0.28
N ILE A 61 11.89 2.18 -0.38
CA ILE A 61 11.71 1.85 -1.80
C ILE A 61 11.18 3.06 -2.56
N SER A 62 11.32 3.02 -3.88
CA SER A 62 10.73 4.02 -4.76
C SER A 62 9.27 3.70 -5.05
N LEU A 63 8.53 4.70 -5.56
CA LEU A 63 7.18 4.45 -6.08
C LEU A 63 7.22 3.43 -7.22
N ARG A 64 8.27 3.47 -8.04
CA ARG A 64 8.44 2.50 -9.12
C ARG A 64 8.50 1.08 -8.58
N GLU A 65 9.30 0.85 -7.54
CA GLU A 65 9.41 -0.47 -6.91
C GLU A 65 8.08 -0.91 -6.29
N PHE A 66 7.37 0.02 -5.68
CA PHE A 66 6.06 -0.29 -5.09
C PHE A 66 5.11 -0.85 -6.15
N PHE A 67 5.06 -0.22 -7.32
CA PHE A 67 4.15 -0.62 -8.40
C PHE A 67 4.72 -1.69 -9.31
N ASP A 68 5.94 -2.16 -9.08
CA ASP A 68 6.56 -3.23 -9.85
C ASP A 68 6.10 -4.58 -9.33
N SER A 69 4.86 -4.93 -9.67
CA SER A 69 4.25 -6.20 -9.26
C SER A 69 3.18 -6.58 -10.28
N PRO A 70 3.08 -7.87 -10.63
CA PRO A 70 2.04 -8.34 -11.57
C PRO A 70 0.62 -8.03 -11.13
N ILE A 71 0.38 -7.79 -9.85
CA ILE A 71 -0.98 -7.48 -9.36
C ILE A 71 -1.53 -6.20 -9.95
N PHE A 72 -0.68 -5.32 -10.48
CA PHE A 72 -1.11 -4.07 -11.11
C PHE A 72 -1.35 -4.18 -12.61
N ASP A 73 -1.06 -5.34 -13.21
CA ASP A 73 -1.10 -5.49 -14.67
C ASP A 73 -2.49 -5.81 -15.22
N ASP A 74 -3.37 -6.38 -14.41
CA ASP A 74 -4.69 -6.83 -14.86
C ASP A 74 -5.77 -6.37 -13.87
N LEU A 75 -5.91 -5.06 -13.76
CA LEU A 75 -6.87 -4.45 -12.86
C LEU A 75 -8.19 -4.16 -13.56
N ASP A 76 -9.28 -4.16 -12.78
CA ASP A 76 -10.58 -3.75 -13.27
C ASP A 76 -10.53 -2.31 -13.76
N GLN A 77 -11.27 -2.02 -14.81
CA GLN A 77 -11.38 -0.66 -15.33
C GLN A 77 -12.20 0.19 -14.36
N GLU A 78 -11.68 1.37 -14.02
CA GLU A 78 -12.33 2.26 -13.05
C GLU A 78 -13.31 3.22 -13.71
N ILE A 79 -13.16 3.48 -15.00
CA ILE A 79 -14.08 4.33 -15.75
C ILE A 79 -15.28 3.49 -16.23
N ARG A 80 -16.40 4.16 -16.37
CA ARG A 80 -17.65 3.51 -16.76
C ARG A 80 -18.22 4.12 -18.03
#